data_8d6c26adcbe3ecb557c3e6a8c6ebd604
#
_entry.id   8d6c26adcbe3ecb557c3e6a8c6ebd604
#
_cell.length_a   1.000
_cell.length_b   1.000
_cell.length_c   1.000
_cell.angle_alpha   90.00
_cell.angle_beta   90.00
_cell.angle_gamma   90.00
#
_symmetry.space_group_name_H-M   'P 1'
#
loop_
_entity.id
_entity.type
_entity.pdbx_description
1 polymer ?
#
loop_
_entity_poly.entity_id
_entity_poly.type
_entity_poly.pdbx_seq_one_letter_code
_entity_poly.pdbx_strand_id
1 'polypeptide(L)'
;MVLSTQASVSLESVAQAVLPDPGRGPLWFQLYLQPDRGFTQALVQRAEAAGYEALVLTVDAPTSGVRDRERRAGFRLPPGVGPVNLAGLQAPTPSALGPSQSALFDGLLHHAPTWDDIAWLQSITRLPVLLKGVLHPADAGQAVSLGAAGLIVSNHGGRTLDTAPSTATALPRVVQAVQGKAPVLVDGGIRRGTDVLKAMALGASAVLVGRPAVWGLANAGAAGVAHVLRLLRDELEVAMALTGCSTLAEATYALLDGHDEPAAGAI
;
A
#
# COMPACT_ATOMS: atom_id res chain seq x y z
N MET A 1 6.89 9.28 1.69
CA MET A 1 7.04 8.37 0.52
C MET A 1 7.05 6.94 1.01
N VAL A 2 6.54 5.96 0.20
CA VAL A 2 6.66 4.52 0.50
C VAL A 2 7.50 3.87 -0.59
N LEU A 3 8.67 3.31 -0.23
CA LEU A 3 9.55 2.61 -1.16
C LEU A 3 9.19 1.12 -1.21
N SER A 4 9.09 0.57 -2.42
CA SER A 4 8.80 -0.85 -2.60
C SER A 4 10.04 -1.73 -2.37
N THR A 5 9.84 -2.92 -1.78
CA THR A 5 10.83 -4.02 -1.78
C THR A 5 11.35 -4.32 -3.19
N GLN A 6 10.48 -4.18 -4.19
CA GLN A 6 10.80 -4.46 -5.60
C GLN A 6 11.34 -3.25 -6.36
N ALA A 7 11.80 -2.19 -5.66
CA ALA A 7 12.42 -1.05 -6.31
C ALA A 7 13.72 -1.42 -7.02
N SER A 8 14.03 -0.71 -8.11
CA SER A 8 15.29 -0.86 -8.86
C SER A 8 16.42 0.07 -8.35
N VAL A 9 16.18 0.69 -7.20
CA VAL A 9 17.18 1.49 -6.45
C VAL A 9 17.22 0.94 -5.03
N SER A 10 18.41 0.85 -4.44
CA SER A 10 18.55 0.32 -3.08
C SER A 10 17.85 1.20 -2.06
N LEU A 11 17.33 0.57 -1.01
CA LEU A 11 16.64 1.29 0.06
C LEU A 11 17.56 2.30 0.76
N GLU A 12 18.86 1.97 0.87
CA GLU A 12 19.86 2.86 1.45
C GLU A 12 20.09 4.12 0.57
N SER A 13 20.20 3.94 -0.75
CA SER A 13 20.40 5.07 -1.69
C SER A 13 19.19 6.02 -1.67
N VAL A 14 17.98 5.47 -1.57
CA VAL A 14 16.76 6.30 -1.46
C VAL A 14 16.72 7.04 -0.13
N ALA A 15 17.05 6.38 0.98
CA ALA A 15 17.13 7.02 2.28
C ALA A 15 18.17 8.16 2.29
N GLN A 16 19.35 7.93 1.76
CA GLN A 16 20.40 8.95 1.63
C GLN A 16 19.95 10.18 0.81
N ALA A 17 19.13 9.97 -0.21
CA ALA A 17 18.62 11.06 -1.04
C ALA A 17 17.47 11.83 -0.38
N VAL A 18 16.63 11.17 0.43
CA VAL A 18 15.39 11.75 0.97
C VAL A 18 15.56 12.31 2.38
N LEU A 19 16.27 11.61 3.26
CA LEU A 19 16.33 11.95 4.69
C LEU A 19 17.00 13.30 5.01
N PRO A 20 18.00 13.80 4.24
CA PRO A 20 18.60 15.10 4.51
C PRO A 20 17.70 16.31 4.26
N ASP A 21 16.61 16.16 3.49
CA ASP A 21 15.69 17.27 3.20
C ASP A 21 14.78 17.54 4.44
N PRO A 22 14.89 18.72 5.08
CA PRO A 22 14.08 19.06 6.25
C PRO A 22 12.61 19.26 5.92
N GLY A 23 12.26 19.50 4.63
CA GLY A 23 10.88 19.65 4.16
C GLY A 23 10.19 18.34 3.77
N ARG A 24 10.90 17.21 3.88
CA ARG A 24 10.34 15.91 3.52
C ARG A 24 9.19 15.47 4.42
N GLY A 25 8.29 14.68 3.87
CA GLY A 25 7.37 13.85 4.65
C GLY A 25 8.03 12.51 5.04
N PRO A 26 7.30 11.65 5.77
CA PRO A 26 7.81 10.38 6.27
C PRO A 26 8.28 9.45 5.15
N LEU A 27 9.31 8.66 5.43
CA LEU A 27 9.86 7.64 4.54
C LEU A 27 9.55 6.25 5.12
N TRP A 28 8.72 5.47 4.41
CA TRP A 28 8.29 4.14 4.81
C TRP A 28 8.79 3.09 3.82
N PHE A 29 9.00 1.87 4.31
CA PHE A 29 9.42 0.74 3.49
C PHE A 29 8.26 -0.25 3.31
N GLN A 30 7.83 -0.47 2.05
CA GLN A 30 6.85 -1.49 1.73
C GLN A 30 7.54 -2.86 1.68
N LEU A 31 6.98 -3.82 2.41
CA LEU A 31 7.50 -5.16 2.59
C LEU A 31 6.55 -6.20 2.01
N TYR A 32 7.11 -7.16 1.28
CA TYR A 32 6.54 -8.50 1.09
C TYR A 32 7.33 -9.46 1.96
N LEU A 33 6.68 -10.25 2.79
CA LEU A 33 7.35 -11.33 3.50
C LEU A 33 7.89 -12.33 2.49
N GLN A 34 9.18 -12.62 2.60
CA GLN A 34 9.82 -13.61 1.75
C GLN A 34 9.69 -15.00 2.40
N PRO A 35 9.69 -16.09 1.62
CA PRO A 35 9.70 -17.46 2.17
C PRO A 35 10.86 -17.70 3.14
N ASP A 36 12.00 -17.07 2.89
CA ASP A 36 13.13 -17.03 3.81
C ASP A 36 12.92 -15.93 4.86
N ARG A 37 12.60 -16.33 6.09
CA ARG A 37 12.42 -15.40 7.22
C ARG A 37 13.71 -14.66 7.59
N GLY A 38 14.88 -15.31 7.43
CA GLY A 38 16.18 -14.68 7.68
C GLY A 38 16.43 -13.54 6.69
N PHE A 39 16.10 -13.75 5.41
CA PHE A 39 16.18 -12.71 4.39
C PHE A 39 15.21 -11.54 4.71
N THR A 40 13.97 -11.85 5.09
CA THR A 40 13.00 -10.83 5.51
C THR A 40 13.52 -10.01 6.70
N GLN A 41 14.06 -10.67 7.71
CA GLN A 41 14.66 -10.01 8.87
C GLN A 41 15.83 -9.10 8.47
N ALA A 42 16.70 -9.55 7.57
CA ALA A 42 17.79 -8.72 7.05
C ALA A 42 17.27 -7.47 6.31
N LEU A 43 16.20 -7.60 5.50
CA LEU A 43 15.57 -6.44 4.85
C LEU A 43 15.03 -5.44 5.86
N VAL A 44 14.36 -5.91 6.91
CA VAL A 44 13.82 -5.07 7.98
C VAL A 44 14.94 -4.33 8.72
N GLN A 45 16.00 -5.03 9.09
CA GLN A 45 17.17 -4.43 9.76
C GLN A 45 17.85 -3.39 8.90
N ARG A 46 17.97 -3.63 7.57
CA ARG A 46 18.49 -2.65 6.61
C ARG A 46 17.62 -1.40 6.56
N ALA A 47 16.28 -1.56 6.52
CA ALA A 47 15.36 -0.44 6.51
C ALA A 47 15.46 0.38 7.81
N GLU A 48 15.52 -0.27 8.97
CA GLU A 48 15.73 0.41 10.26
C GLU A 48 17.06 1.18 10.28
N ALA A 49 18.16 0.52 9.89
CA ALA A 49 19.49 1.13 9.88
C ALA A 49 19.59 2.30 8.90
N ALA A 50 18.85 2.25 7.78
CA ALA A 50 18.78 3.33 6.81
C ALA A 50 17.89 4.51 7.24
N GLY A 51 17.14 4.39 8.35
CA GLY A 51 16.30 5.46 8.88
C GLY A 51 14.87 5.51 8.35
N TYR A 52 14.34 4.41 7.85
CA TYR A 52 12.91 4.30 7.55
C TYR A 52 12.09 4.38 8.83
N GLU A 53 10.90 4.98 8.75
CA GLU A 53 10.09 5.35 9.92
C GLU A 53 8.89 4.40 10.14
N ALA A 54 8.56 3.57 9.16
CA ALA A 54 7.53 2.54 9.26
C ALA A 54 7.73 1.44 8.23
N LEU A 55 7.15 0.28 8.51
CA LEU A 55 6.98 -0.81 7.55
C LEU A 55 5.54 -0.86 7.05
N VAL A 56 5.37 -1.08 5.76
CA VAL A 56 4.06 -1.27 5.11
C VAL A 56 4.01 -2.70 4.58
N LEU A 57 3.47 -3.61 5.39
CA LEU A 57 3.30 -5.01 4.99
C LEU A 57 2.15 -5.15 4.00
N THR A 58 2.44 -5.61 2.79
CA THR A 58 1.43 -5.87 1.77
C THR A 58 0.86 -7.28 1.94
N VAL A 59 -0.46 -7.37 2.14
CA VAL A 59 -1.17 -8.61 2.48
C VAL A 59 -2.14 -9.09 1.38
N ASP A 60 -2.32 -8.33 0.32
CA ASP A 60 -3.26 -8.62 -0.78
C ASP A 60 -2.62 -9.29 -2.01
N ALA A 61 -1.33 -9.67 -1.93
CA ALA A 61 -0.59 -10.18 -3.07
C ALA A 61 0.28 -11.40 -2.70
N PRO A 62 -0.31 -12.49 -2.18
CA PRO A 62 0.42 -13.73 -1.94
C PRO A 62 0.93 -14.35 -3.25
N THR A 63 0.31 -13.99 -4.36
CA THR A 63 0.72 -14.32 -5.74
C THR A 63 0.41 -13.16 -6.67
N SER A 64 1.02 -13.18 -7.85
CA SER A 64 0.71 -12.19 -8.89
C SER A 64 -0.67 -12.45 -9.49
N GLY A 65 -1.50 -11.41 -9.59
CA GLY A 65 -2.75 -11.48 -10.33
C GLY A 65 -2.55 -11.70 -11.83
N VAL A 66 -3.63 -12.01 -12.51
CA VAL A 66 -3.65 -12.19 -13.97
C VAL A 66 -3.52 -10.81 -14.63
N ARG A 67 -2.38 -10.52 -15.23
CA ARG A 67 -2.06 -9.23 -15.86
C ARG A 67 -2.14 -9.34 -17.37
N ASP A 68 -3.33 -9.49 -17.89
CA ASP A 68 -3.55 -9.77 -19.31
C ASP A 68 -2.90 -8.77 -20.27
N ARG A 69 -2.92 -7.48 -19.95
CA ARG A 69 -2.27 -6.45 -20.77
C ARG A 69 -0.76 -6.63 -20.83
N GLU A 70 -0.12 -6.90 -19.71
CA GLU A 70 1.34 -7.15 -19.63
C GLU A 70 1.69 -8.45 -20.38
N ARG A 71 0.88 -9.49 -20.20
CA ARG A 71 1.05 -10.78 -20.90
C ARG A 71 0.90 -10.67 -22.41
N ARG A 72 -0.16 -10.00 -22.89
CA ARG A 72 -0.41 -9.79 -24.32
C ARG A 72 0.64 -8.91 -24.97
N ALA A 73 1.15 -7.92 -24.23
CA ALA A 73 2.24 -7.04 -24.71
C ALA A 73 3.62 -7.70 -24.64
N GLY A 74 3.75 -8.90 -24.08
CA GLY A 74 5.04 -9.55 -23.86
C GLY A 74 5.96 -8.70 -22.97
N PHE A 75 5.38 -7.95 -22.04
CA PHE A 75 6.14 -7.00 -21.21
C PHE A 75 7.26 -7.70 -20.44
N ARG A 76 8.45 -7.14 -20.54
CA ARG A 76 9.63 -7.53 -19.77
C ARG A 76 10.31 -6.27 -19.23
N LEU A 77 10.92 -6.39 -18.06
CA LEU A 77 11.74 -5.30 -17.52
C LEU A 77 12.94 -5.06 -18.45
N PRO A 78 13.34 -3.80 -18.69
CA PRO A 78 14.56 -3.49 -19.43
C PRO A 78 15.79 -4.14 -18.77
N PRO A 79 16.85 -4.41 -19.55
CA PRO A 79 18.13 -4.85 -18.98
C PRO A 79 18.64 -3.88 -17.90
N GLY A 80 19.13 -4.43 -16.79
CA GLY A 80 19.61 -3.66 -15.65
C GLY A 80 18.54 -3.10 -14.71
N VAL A 81 17.25 -3.30 -15.02
CA VAL A 81 16.14 -2.92 -14.13
C VAL A 81 15.60 -4.17 -13.44
N GLY A 82 15.61 -4.19 -12.12
CA GLY A 82 15.15 -5.33 -11.34
C GLY A 82 15.03 -5.00 -9.85
N PRO A 83 14.52 -5.93 -9.04
CA PRO A 83 14.30 -5.72 -7.61
C PRO A 83 15.63 -5.82 -6.83
N VAL A 84 16.41 -4.74 -6.83
CA VAL A 84 17.79 -4.75 -6.26
C VAL A 84 17.81 -5.05 -4.77
N ASN A 85 16.73 -4.73 -4.04
CA ASN A 85 16.63 -5.03 -2.60
C ASN A 85 16.45 -6.54 -2.32
N LEU A 86 16.08 -7.31 -3.34
CA LEU A 86 15.96 -8.77 -3.28
C LEU A 86 17.20 -9.49 -3.83
N ALA A 87 18.27 -8.77 -4.09
CA ALA A 87 19.55 -9.39 -4.53
C ALA A 87 20.02 -10.40 -3.47
N GLY A 88 20.39 -11.60 -3.90
CA GLY A 88 20.81 -12.68 -3.00
C GLY A 88 19.67 -13.53 -2.42
N LEU A 89 18.40 -13.16 -2.64
CA LEU A 89 17.29 -14.04 -2.26
C LEU A 89 17.36 -15.35 -3.07
N GLN A 90 17.46 -16.47 -2.36
CA GLN A 90 17.39 -17.78 -2.98
C GLN A 90 15.93 -18.11 -3.31
N ALA A 91 15.67 -18.42 -4.57
CA ALA A 91 14.36 -18.94 -4.93
C ALA A 91 14.11 -20.25 -4.16
N PRO A 92 12.91 -20.46 -3.60
CA PRO A 92 12.59 -21.76 -3.02
C PRO A 92 12.83 -22.87 -4.02
N THR A 93 13.50 -23.94 -3.61
CA THR A 93 13.66 -25.11 -4.46
C THR A 93 12.28 -25.68 -4.76
N PRO A 94 11.85 -25.76 -6.03
CA PRO A 94 10.55 -26.35 -6.34
C PRO A 94 10.50 -27.77 -5.80
N SER A 95 9.57 -28.05 -4.91
CA SER A 95 9.26 -29.43 -4.53
C SER A 95 8.73 -30.17 -5.75
N ALA A 96 9.14 -31.42 -5.93
CA ALA A 96 8.57 -32.27 -6.98
C ALA A 96 7.07 -32.45 -6.68
N LEU A 97 6.22 -31.86 -7.51
CA LEU A 97 4.77 -31.95 -7.35
C LEU A 97 4.27 -33.24 -7.99
N GLY A 98 3.38 -33.94 -7.29
CA GLY A 98 2.67 -35.09 -7.83
C GLY A 98 1.66 -34.68 -8.94
N PRO A 99 1.16 -35.63 -9.73
CA PRO A 99 0.27 -35.35 -10.86
C PRO A 99 -1.04 -34.64 -10.51
N SER A 100 -1.49 -34.71 -9.26
CA SER A 100 -2.71 -34.07 -8.76
C SER A 100 -2.48 -32.81 -7.96
N GLN A 101 -1.22 -32.36 -7.81
CA GLN A 101 -0.87 -31.18 -7.04
C GLN A 101 -0.77 -29.93 -7.91
N SER A 102 -1.19 -28.80 -7.35
CA SER A 102 -1.09 -27.50 -7.98
C SER A 102 0.18 -26.78 -7.55
N ALA A 103 0.99 -26.34 -8.50
CA ALA A 103 2.16 -25.51 -8.21
C ALA A 103 1.80 -24.22 -7.44
N LEU A 104 0.60 -23.71 -7.63
CA LEU A 104 0.11 -22.55 -6.89
C LEU A 104 -0.30 -22.91 -5.47
N PHE A 105 -1.23 -23.87 -5.30
CA PHE A 105 -1.81 -24.17 -3.98
C PHE A 105 -0.89 -25.01 -3.11
N ASP A 106 -0.30 -26.06 -3.66
CA ASP A 106 0.57 -26.97 -2.89
C ASP A 106 2.04 -26.49 -2.82
N GLY A 107 2.41 -25.54 -3.72
CA GLY A 107 3.74 -24.95 -3.72
C GLY A 107 3.73 -23.56 -3.07
N LEU A 108 3.32 -22.55 -3.83
CA LEU A 108 3.48 -21.14 -3.44
C LEU A 108 2.60 -20.73 -2.25
N LEU A 109 1.31 -21.11 -2.27
CA LEU A 109 0.36 -20.68 -1.22
C LEU A 109 0.50 -21.46 0.08
N HIS A 110 1.10 -22.65 0.04
CA HIS A 110 1.43 -23.40 1.26
C HIS A 110 2.36 -22.62 2.20
N HIS A 111 3.18 -21.73 1.63
CA HIS A 111 4.10 -20.87 2.37
C HIS A 111 3.66 -19.40 2.41
N ALA A 112 2.41 -19.12 2.04
CA ALA A 112 1.90 -17.75 2.07
C ALA A 112 1.82 -17.25 3.53
N PRO A 113 2.13 -15.95 3.76
CA PRO A 113 2.03 -15.35 5.08
C PRO A 113 0.60 -15.45 5.65
N THR A 114 0.53 -15.64 6.96
CA THR A 114 -0.70 -15.71 7.76
C THR A 114 -0.75 -14.60 8.80
N TRP A 115 -1.80 -14.55 9.59
CA TRP A 115 -1.91 -13.60 10.70
C TRP A 115 -0.82 -13.75 11.75
N ASP A 116 -0.28 -14.95 11.96
CA ASP A 116 0.81 -15.21 12.90
C ASP A 116 2.13 -14.54 12.49
N ASP A 117 2.32 -14.32 11.19
CA ASP A 117 3.49 -13.64 10.67
C ASP A 117 3.53 -12.14 11.03
N ILE A 118 2.39 -11.53 11.35
CA ILE A 118 2.33 -10.15 11.83
C ILE A 118 3.00 -10.04 13.20
N ALA A 119 2.64 -10.93 14.13
CA ALA A 119 3.25 -10.95 15.47
C ALA A 119 4.75 -11.23 15.39
N TRP A 120 5.17 -12.16 14.50
CA TRP A 120 6.58 -12.40 14.25
C TRP A 120 7.28 -11.15 13.70
N LEU A 121 6.72 -10.49 12.70
CA LEU A 121 7.31 -9.27 12.12
C LEU A 121 7.46 -8.17 13.18
N GLN A 122 6.44 -7.97 14.01
CA GLN A 122 6.49 -7.01 15.11
C GLN A 122 7.56 -7.36 16.16
N SER A 123 7.87 -8.63 16.34
CA SER A 123 8.90 -9.07 17.30
C SER A 123 10.33 -8.79 16.84
N ILE A 124 10.57 -8.60 15.54
CA ILE A 124 11.91 -8.38 14.96
C ILE A 124 12.19 -6.93 14.59
N THR A 125 11.23 -6.01 14.82
CA THR A 125 11.40 -4.58 14.49
C THR A 125 10.84 -3.68 15.59
N ARG A 126 11.39 -2.47 15.69
CA ARG A 126 10.81 -1.38 16.50
C ARG A 126 9.98 -0.41 15.66
N LEU A 127 9.98 -0.56 14.34
CA LEU A 127 9.20 0.28 13.45
C LEU A 127 7.71 -0.06 13.57
N PRO A 128 6.81 0.93 13.50
CA PRO A 128 5.40 0.68 13.37
C PRO A 128 5.11 -0.10 12.08
N VAL A 129 4.24 -1.11 12.18
CA VAL A 129 3.84 -1.97 11.05
C VAL A 129 2.42 -1.60 10.63
N LEU A 130 2.26 -1.12 9.40
CA LEU A 130 0.97 -0.90 8.76
C LEU A 130 0.66 -2.08 7.84
N LEU A 131 -0.63 -2.45 7.74
CA LEU A 131 -1.10 -3.49 6.80
C LEU A 131 -1.74 -2.85 5.58
N LYS A 132 -1.25 -3.21 4.38
CA LYS A 132 -1.77 -2.71 3.10
C LYS A 132 -2.44 -3.83 2.32
N GLY A 133 -3.66 -3.56 1.82
CA GLY A 133 -4.45 -4.53 1.06
C GLY A 133 -5.70 -5.00 1.79
N VAL A 134 -6.08 -4.30 2.86
CA VAL A 134 -7.26 -4.64 3.67
C VAL A 134 -8.50 -4.05 3.01
N LEU A 135 -9.49 -4.89 2.70
CA LEU A 135 -10.77 -4.51 2.09
C LEU A 135 -11.99 -4.92 2.92
N HIS A 136 -11.82 -5.89 3.82
CA HIS A 136 -12.92 -6.43 4.61
C HIS A 136 -12.89 -5.89 6.05
N PRO A 137 -14.05 -5.47 6.61
CA PRO A 137 -14.09 -4.90 7.97
C PRO A 137 -13.66 -5.89 9.07
N ALA A 138 -13.93 -7.18 8.94
CA ALA A 138 -13.47 -8.17 9.91
C ALA A 138 -11.93 -8.26 9.94
N ASP A 139 -11.28 -8.25 8.77
CA ASP A 139 -9.82 -8.23 8.67
C ASP A 139 -9.23 -6.96 9.28
N ALA A 140 -9.91 -5.82 9.09
CA ALA A 140 -9.52 -4.56 9.71
C ALA A 140 -9.58 -4.62 11.24
N GLY A 141 -10.67 -5.17 11.80
CA GLY A 141 -10.79 -5.40 13.24
C GLY A 141 -9.72 -6.33 13.78
N GLN A 142 -9.44 -7.43 13.08
CA GLN A 142 -8.39 -8.38 13.45
C GLN A 142 -6.99 -7.73 13.38
N ALA A 143 -6.68 -6.99 12.33
CA ALA A 143 -5.42 -6.27 12.19
C ALA A 143 -5.17 -5.31 13.37
N VAL A 144 -6.18 -4.54 13.76
CA VAL A 144 -6.11 -3.65 14.93
C VAL A 144 -5.91 -4.43 16.22
N SER A 145 -6.61 -5.56 16.40
CA SER A 145 -6.45 -6.41 17.60
C SER A 145 -5.05 -7.01 17.71
N LEU A 146 -4.36 -7.23 16.58
CA LEU A 146 -2.97 -7.69 16.51
C LEU A 146 -1.96 -6.54 16.61
N GLY A 147 -2.39 -5.31 16.87
CA GLY A 147 -1.49 -4.17 17.08
C GLY A 147 -0.94 -3.55 15.79
N ALA A 148 -1.62 -3.70 14.67
CA ALA A 148 -1.26 -2.96 13.45
C ALA A 148 -1.29 -1.44 13.74
N ALA A 149 -0.22 -0.74 13.40
CA ALA A 149 -0.06 0.70 13.65
C ALA A 149 -0.92 1.57 12.70
N GLY A 150 -1.46 0.98 11.65
CA GLY A 150 -2.35 1.62 10.68
C GLY A 150 -2.76 0.64 9.59
N LEU A 151 -3.79 1.02 8.84
CA LEU A 151 -4.29 0.23 7.72
C LEU A 151 -4.27 1.05 6.43
N ILE A 152 -4.00 0.39 5.31
CA ILE A 152 -4.13 0.97 3.98
C ILE A 152 -5.19 0.16 3.22
N VAL A 153 -6.36 0.75 3.06
CA VAL A 153 -7.44 0.19 2.24
C VAL A 153 -6.97 0.22 0.79
N SER A 154 -6.79 -0.96 0.21
CA SER A 154 -6.18 -1.11 -1.10
C SER A 154 -6.70 -2.36 -1.81
N ASN A 155 -6.98 -2.25 -3.10
CA ASN A 155 -7.19 -3.38 -4.00
C ASN A 155 -6.00 -3.56 -4.97
N HIS A 156 -4.83 -3.06 -4.56
CA HIS A 156 -3.60 -3.08 -5.37
C HIS A 156 -3.77 -2.41 -6.75
N GLY A 157 -4.68 -1.45 -6.85
CA GLY A 157 -5.03 -0.80 -8.11
C GLY A 157 -5.69 -1.74 -9.13
N GLY A 158 -6.39 -2.79 -8.67
CA GLY A 158 -7.03 -3.82 -9.49
C GLY A 158 -6.03 -4.77 -10.16
N ARG A 159 -4.85 -4.97 -9.57
CA ARG A 159 -3.74 -5.75 -10.17
C ARG A 159 -3.56 -7.13 -9.55
N THR A 160 -4.21 -7.43 -8.44
CA THR A 160 -4.18 -8.74 -7.77
C THR A 160 -5.45 -9.53 -8.08
N LEU A 161 -6.50 -9.41 -7.27
CA LEU A 161 -7.78 -10.05 -7.54
C LEU A 161 -8.60 -9.16 -8.48
N ASP A 162 -8.96 -9.70 -9.66
CA ASP A 162 -9.93 -9.05 -10.53
C ASP A 162 -11.31 -9.04 -9.85
N THR A 163 -12.12 -8.02 -10.16
CA THR A 163 -13.46 -7.84 -9.56
C THR A 163 -13.49 -7.58 -8.05
N ALA A 164 -12.34 -7.37 -7.40
CA ALA A 164 -12.32 -6.89 -6.03
C ALA A 164 -13.06 -5.54 -5.90
N PRO A 165 -13.73 -5.25 -4.77
CA PRO A 165 -14.46 -4.00 -4.60
C PRO A 165 -13.55 -2.78 -4.76
N SER A 166 -14.14 -1.65 -5.17
CA SER A 166 -13.41 -0.38 -5.19
C SER A 166 -13.02 0.02 -3.76
N THR A 167 -11.88 0.67 -3.63
CA THR A 167 -11.41 1.10 -2.31
C THR A 167 -12.30 2.19 -1.71
N ALA A 168 -12.91 3.03 -2.54
CA ALA A 168 -13.91 4.01 -2.09
C ALA A 168 -15.16 3.33 -1.46
N THR A 169 -15.57 2.15 -1.97
CA THR A 169 -16.69 1.37 -1.41
C THR A 169 -16.29 0.64 -0.12
N ALA A 170 -15.04 0.16 -0.04
CA ALA A 170 -14.55 -0.58 1.13
C ALA A 170 -14.22 0.36 2.31
N LEU A 171 -13.72 1.56 2.02
CA LEU A 171 -13.17 2.51 2.99
C LEU A 171 -14.11 2.81 4.16
N PRO A 172 -15.38 3.21 3.98
CA PRO A 172 -16.26 3.55 5.10
C PRO A 172 -16.45 2.39 6.07
N ARG A 173 -16.60 1.17 5.55
CA ARG A 173 -16.80 -0.04 6.37
C ARG A 173 -15.54 -0.40 7.16
N VAL A 174 -14.36 -0.21 6.58
CA VAL A 174 -13.08 -0.42 7.26
C VAL A 174 -12.90 0.64 8.35
N VAL A 175 -13.15 1.92 8.05
CA VAL A 175 -13.07 3.02 9.03
C VAL A 175 -13.99 2.75 10.22
N GLN A 176 -15.24 2.34 9.96
CA GLN A 176 -16.19 1.97 11.01
C GLN A 176 -15.68 0.82 11.88
N ALA A 177 -15.11 -0.23 11.28
CA ALA A 177 -14.58 -1.39 12.02
C ALA A 177 -13.35 -1.04 12.87
N VAL A 178 -12.53 -0.11 12.42
CA VAL A 178 -11.33 0.36 13.15
C VAL A 178 -11.68 1.25 14.34
N GLN A 179 -12.81 1.98 14.31
CA GLN A 179 -13.31 2.80 15.41
C GLN A 179 -12.29 3.81 15.95
N GLY A 180 -11.48 4.41 15.08
CA GLY A 180 -10.47 5.40 15.48
C GLY A 180 -9.26 4.84 16.23
N LYS A 181 -9.15 3.51 16.42
CA LYS A 181 -8.04 2.88 17.15
C LYS A 181 -6.72 2.91 16.39
N ALA A 182 -6.77 3.10 15.08
CA ALA A 182 -5.61 3.22 14.21
C ALA A 182 -5.95 4.11 13.01
N PRO A 183 -4.96 4.82 12.41
CA PRO A 183 -5.18 5.56 11.18
C PRO A 183 -5.52 4.62 10.02
N VAL A 184 -6.49 5.03 9.20
CA VAL A 184 -6.89 4.33 7.99
C VAL A 184 -6.52 5.18 6.79
N LEU A 185 -5.59 4.68 5.99
CA LEU A 185 -5.19 5.28 4.72
C LEU A 185 -5.88 4.56 3.57
N VAL A 186 -5.90 5.18 2.40
CA VAL A 186 -6.47 4.56 1.20
C VAL A 186 -5.61 4.80 -0.03
N ASP A 187 -5.55 3.83 -0.91
CA ASP A 187 -5.06 3.97 -2.28
C ASP A 187 -6.08 3.46 -3.32
N GLY A 188 -5.73 3.59 -4.58
CA GLY A 188 -6.56 3.14 -5.68
C GLY A 188 -7.60 4.17 -6.11
N GLY A 189 -7.53 4.56 -7.38
CA GLY A 189 -8.47 5.50 -7.97
C GLY A 189 -8.18 6.99 -7.76
N ILE A 190 -7.26 7.37 -6.90
CA ILE A 190 -6.90 8.78 -6.64
C ILE A 190 -6.18 9.37 -7.85
N ARG A 191 -6.82 10.31 -8.54
CA ARG A 191 -6.34 10.98 -9.77
C ARG A 191 -6.51 12.48 -9.76
N ARG A 192 -7.42 12.99 -8.95
CA ARG A 192 -7.82 14.39 -8.82
C ARG A 192 -7.82 14.84 -7.37
N GLY A 193 -7.70 16.14 -7.14
CA GLY A 193 -7.86 16.71 -5.80
C GLY A 193 -9.23 16.41 -5.18
N THR A 194 -10.28 16.34 -5.99
CA THR A 194 -11.63 15.93 -5.54
C THR A 194 -11.69 14.49 -5.05
N ASP A 195 -10.87 13.58 -5.61
CA ASP A 195 -10.80 12.20 -5.10
C ASP A 195 -10.15 12.16 -3.72
N VAL A 196 -9.16 13.02 -3.48
CA VAL A 196 -8.55 13.18 -2.15
C VAL A 196 -9.60 13.68 -1.15
N LEU A 197 -10.33 14.76 -1.48
CA LEU A 197 -11.37 15.32 -0.60
C LEU A 197 -12.45 14.27 -0.27
N LYS A 198 -12.92 13.52 -1.27
CA LYS A 198 -13.89 12.44 -1.07
C LYS A 198 -13.34 11.33 -0.18
N ALA A 199 -12.07 10.94 -0.34
CA ALA A 199 -11.45 9.94 0.51
C ALA A 199 -11.38 10.40 1.97
N MET A 200 -11.03 11.67 2.20
CA MET A 200 -11.05 12.26 3.55
C MET A 200 -12.46 12.27 4.12
N ALA A 201 -13.46 12.68 3.33
CA ALA A 201 -14.87 12.68 3.72
C ALA A 201 -15.40 11.27 4.06
N LEU A 202 -14.87 10.22 3.42
CA LEU A 202 -15.15 8.81 3.72
C LEU A 202 -14.39 8.28 4.95
N GLY A 203 -13.61 9.12 5.63
CA GLY A 203 -12.92 8.80 6.89
C GLY A 203 -11.47 8.37 6.74
N ALA A 204 -10.85 8.56 5.58
CA ALA A 204 -9.41 8.32 5.45
C ALA A 204 -8.60 9.34 6.25
N SER A 205 -7.49 8.90 6.84
CA SER A 205 -6.51 9.79 7.48
C SER A 205 -5.51 10.36 6.48
N ALA A 206 -5.28 9.66 5.36
CA ALA A 206 -4.42 10.09 4.26
C ALA A 206 -4.68 9.23 3.01
N VAL A 207 -4.16 9.68 1.87
CA VAL A 207 -4.22 8.95 0.60
C VAL A 207 -2.83 8.61 0.08
N LEU A 208 -2.73 7.49 -0.67
CA LEU A 208 -1.52 7.14 -1.41
C LEU A 208 -1.81 7.22 -2.92
N VAL A 209 -0.85 7.73 -3.65
CA VAL A 209 -0.93 7.91 -5.11
C VAL A 209 0.12 7.03 -5.78
N GLY A 210 -0.31 6.12 -6.65
CA GLY A 210 0.58 5.23 -7.39
C GLY A 210 0.75 5.67 -8.85
N ARG A 211 -0.13 5.19 -9.72
CA ARG A 211 -0.01 5.39 -11.19
C ARG A 211 0.17 6.82 -11.64
N PRO A 212 -0.54 7.84 -11.12
CA PRO A 212 -0.31 9.22 -11.55
C PRO A 212 1.14 9.68 -11.35
N ALA A 213 1.76 9.36 -10.22
CA ALA A 213 3.17 9.66 -9.96
C ALA A 213 4.10 8.93 -10.94
N VAL A 214 3.81 7.63 -11.22
CA VAL A 214 4.60 6.83 -12.19
C VAL A 214 4.45 7.35 -13.61
N TRP A 215 3.27 7.80 -14.02
CA TRP A 215 3.06 8.45 -15.31
C TRP A 215 3.80 9.77 -15.43
N GLY A 216 3.79 10.57 -14.35
CA GLY A 216 4.61 11.78 -14.26
C GLY A 216 6.09 11.49 -14.44
N LEU A 217 6.58 10.45 -13.74
CA LEU A 217 7.96 9.98 -13.83
C LEU A 217 8.32 9.56 -15.27
N ALA A 218 7.47 8.79 -15.91
CA ALA A 218 7.69 8.32 -17.28
C ALA A 218 7.69 9.45 -18.30
N ASN A 219 6.89 10.50 -18.08
CA ASN A 219 6.77 11.64 -18.99
C ASN A 219 7.92 12.66 -18.86
N ALA A 220 8.32 13.00 -17.63
CA ALA A 220 9.28 14.08 -17.39
C ALA A 220 10.18 13.86 -16.15
N GLY A 221 10.47 12.61 -15.79
CA GLY A 221 11.33 12.30 -14.66
C GLY A 221 10.83 12.89 -13.34
N ALA A 222 11.74 13.33 -12.49
CA ALA A 222 11.41 13.90 -11.19
C ALA A 222 10.51 15.15 -11.30
N ALA A 223 10.72 16.00 -12.31
CA ALA A 223 9.88 17.17 -12.57
C ALA A 223 8.43 16.77 -12.87
N GLY A 224 8.23 15.67 -13.62
CA GLY A 224 6.89 15.13 -13.89
C GLY A 224 6.19 14.65 -12.64
N VAL A 225 6.89 13.98 -11.72
CA VAL A 225 6.34 13.58 -10.42
C VAL A 225 5.94 14.81 -9.59
N ALA A 226 6.83 15.79 -9.47
CA ALA A 226 6.60 17.03 -8.74
C ALA A 226 5.37 17.78 -9.32
N HIS A 227 5.25 17.85 -10.64
CA HIS A 227 4.13 18.48 -11.31
C HIS A 227 2.80 17.78 -11.01
N VAL A 228 2.74 16.43 -11.08
CA VAL A 228 1.54 15.65 -10.75
C VAL A 228 1.13 15.87 -9.30
N LEU A 229 2.05 15.84 -8.35
CA LEU A 229 1.74 16.08 -6.94
C LEU A 229 1.26 17.52 -6.71
N ARG A 230 1.84 18.49 -7.41
CA ARG A 230 1.40 19.89 -7.36
C ARG A 230 -0.02 20.06 -7.90
N LEU A 231 -0.34 19.44 -9.05
CA LEU A 231 -1.69 19.48 -9.61
C LEU A 231 -2.73 18.88 -8.64
N LEU A 232 -2.42 17.73 -8.04
CA LEU A 232 -3.32 17.11 -7.05
C LEU A 232 -3.57 18.03 -5.86
N ARG A 233 -2.53 18.70 -5.38
CA ARG A 233 -2.63 19.65 -4.28
C ARG A 233 -3.47 20.87 -4.66
N ASP A 234 -3.18 21.50 -5.80
CA ASP A 234 -3.88 22.70 -6.26
C ASP A 234 -5.37 22.41 -6.51
N GLU A 235 -5.68 21.24 -7.12
CA GLU A 235 -7.06 20.79 -7.29
C GLU A 235 -7.78 20.50 -5.96
N LEU A 236 -7.05 19.97 -4.95
CA LEU A 236 -7.59 19.75 -3.62
C LEU A 236 -7.92 21.06 -2.93
N GLU A 237 -7.02 22.05 -2.99
CA GLU A 237 -7.24 23.39 -2.43
C GLU A 237 -8.47 24.07 -3.07
N VAL A 238 -8.62 23.95 -4.40
CA VAL A 238 -9.81 24.45 -5.11
C VAL A 238 -11.08 23.70 -4.68
N ALA A 239 -11.03 22.37 -4.57
CA ALA A 239 -12.18 21.57 -4.14
C ALA A 239 -12.60 21.91 -2.71
N MET A 240 -11.65 22.07 -1.79
CA MET A 240 -11.93 22.52 -0.41
C MET A 240 -12.58 23.91 -0.38
N ALA A 241 -12.05 24.87 -1.14
CA ALA A 241 -12.64 26.21 -1.23
C ALA A 241 -14.09 26.19 -1.76
N LEU A 242 -14.34 25.40 -2.81
CA LEU A 242 -15.67 25.30 -3.43
C LEU A 242 -16.71 24.57 -2.54
N THR A 243 -16.25 23.72 -1.63
CA THR A 243 -17.11 23.00 -0.67
C THR A 243 -17.18 23.66 0.70
N GLY A 244 -16.49 24.77 0.90
CA GLY A 244 -16.46 25.51 2.16
C GLY A 244 -15.61 24.88 3.26
N CYS A 245 -14.73 23.94 2.92
CA CYS A 245 -13.80 23.33 3.87
C CYS A 245 -12.52 24.17 4.01
N SER A 246 -12.29 24.74 5.18
CA SER A 246 -11.06 25.46 5.51
C SER A 246 -9.90 24.52 5.86
N THR A 247 -10.23 23.32 6.36
CA THR A 247 -9.29 22.27 6.75
C THR A 247 -9.76 20.92 6.24
N LEU A 248 -8.83 19.95 6.11
CA LEU A 248 -9.19 18.56 5.74
C LEU A 248 -10.05 17.87 6.83
N ALA A 249 -9.98 18.32 8.07
CA ALA A 249 -10.80 17.78 9.15
C ALA A 249 -12.29 18.12 8.99
N GLU A 250 -12.63 19.17 8.22
CA GLU A 250 -14.00 19.56 7.91
C GLU A 250 -14.59 18.74 6.75
N ALA A 251 -13.76 17.97 6.04
CA ALA A 251 -14.22 17.05 5.01
C ALA A 251 -14.87 15.84 5.69
N THR A 252 -16.17 15.95 5.94
CA THR A 252 -16.98 14.90 6.58
C THR A 252 -17.92 14.23 5.58
N TYR A 253 -18.53 13.15 6.01
CA TYR A 253 -19.50 12.39 5.20
C TYR A 253 -20.64 13.25 4.65
N ALA A 254 -21.00 14.32 5.36
CA ALA A 254 -22.04 15.28 4.94
C ALA A 254 -21.73 16.02 3.62
N LEU A 255 -20.47 16.01 3.15
CA LEU A 255 -20.10 16.55 1.83
C LEU A 255 -20.45 15.60 0.66
N LEU A 256 -20.83 14.35 0.96
CA LEU A 256 -21.08 13.34 -0.08
C LEU A 256 -22.58 13.26 -0.36
N ASP A 257 -23.00 13.72 -1.54
CA ASP A 257 -24.38 13.62 -1.99
C ASP A 257 -24.81 12.16 -2.20
N GLY A 258 -26.03 11.81 -1.76
CA GLY A 258 -26.63 10.49 -1.96
C GLY A 258 -26.06 9.35 -1.09
N HIS A 259 -25.27 9.68 -0.09
CA HIS A 259 -24.83 8.71 0.90
C HIS A 259 -25.44 9.03 2.26
N ASP A 260 -26.41 8.23 2.71
CA ASP A 260 -26.76 8.18 4.12
C ASP A 260 -25.53 7.70 4.91
N GLU A 261 -25.24 8.32 6.05
CA GLU A 261 -24.22 7.79 6.96
C GLU A 261 -24.48 6.30 7.17
N PRO A 262 -23.44 5.43 7.07
CA PRO A 262 -23.64 4.02 7.34
C PRO A 262 -24.23 3.89 8.75
N ALA A 263 -25.43 3.33 8.85
CA ALA A 263 -26.14 3.20 10.11
C ALA A 263 -25.22 2.55 11.16
N ALA A 264 -25.04 3.24 12.28
CA ALA A 264 -24.29 2.69 13.41
C ALA A 264 -25.00 1.42 13.87
N GLY A 265 -24.49 0.25 13.47
CA GLY A 265 -25.02 -1.05 13.92
C GLY A 265 -25.48 -2.03 12.84
N ALA A 266 -25.32 -1.76 11.55
CA ALA A 266 -25.59 -2.75 10.49
C ALA A 266 -24.33 -3.60 10.23
N ILE A 267 -24.12 -4.63 11.02
CA ILE A 267 -23.25 -5.78 10.75
C ILE A 267 -24.12 -7.03 10.83
#